data_3a5181796d9d1ce060b552dcd29977b9
#
_entry.id   3a5181796d9d1ce060b552dcd29977b9
#
_cell.length_a   1.000
_cell.length_b   1.000
_cell.length_c   1.000
_cell.angle_alpha   90.00
_cell.angle_beta   90.00
_cell.angle_gamma   90.00
#
_symmetry.space_group_name_H-M   'P 1'
#
loop_
_entity.id
_entity.type
_entity.pdbx_description
1 polymer ?
#
loop_
_entity_poly.entity_id
_entity_poly.type
_entity_poly.pdbx_seq_one_letter_code
_entity_poly.pdbx_strand_id
1 'polypeptide(L)'
;LYKQSMETLLTGLDIELKAERFLDAVFHNIGGREQFEDVDIHLIRSDQEDPDSNEVAHAALRVTLTSKDPSKFGRIFSAKVTELGLAGIPGNTGRGAAGFNGDAAVIHWPALIDSQRLTEVVHVGGKAIEVLPTQRLGLDEIYYQETPAVIAPAPTGPAKRIPFGRLFGTRSGDKGGNANMGVWARSDEAYSFLYEFLTVEEFKRLAPDFGIYEVERYDMPNLRAMNFYIKGVLGTGAASNHRIDK
;
A
#
# COMPACT_ATOMS: atom_id res chain seq x y z
N LEU A 1 20.04 18.63 -26.04
CA LEU A 1 19.77 17.36 -25.39
C LEU A 1 19.32 17.63 -23.95
N TYR A 2 18.19 17.10 -23.55
CA TYR A 2 17.60 17.28 -22.23
C TYR A 2 17.65 15.96 -21.49
N LYS A 3 17.69 16.00 -20.16
CA LYS A 3 17.84 14.82 -19.31
C LYS A 3 16.96 14.97 -18.07
N GLN A 4 16.31 13.87 -17.69
CA GLN A 4 15.59 13.78 -16.40
C GLN A 4 15.79 12.40 -15.80
N SER A 5 15.93 12.36 -14.47
CA SER A 5 16.05 11.12 -13.70
C SER A 5 14.86 10.96 -12.78
N MET A 6 14.50 9.72 -12.53
CA MET A 6 13.62 9.31 -11.45
C MET A 6 14.32 8.27 -10.58
N GLU A 7 13.93 8.17 -9.33
CA GLU A 7 14.38 7.12 -8.44
C GLU A 7 13.21 6.61 -7.61
N THR A 8 13.09 5.29 -7.49
CA THR A 8 12.12 4.66 -6.62
C THR A 8 12.79 3.61 -5.74
N LEU A 9 12.24 3.35 -4.57
CA LEU A 9 12.67 2.27 -3.70
C LEU A 9 11.82 1.03 -3.95
N LEU A 10 12.48 -0.11 -3.98
CA LEU A 10 11.88 -1.44 -4.04
C LEU A 10 12.22 -2.16 -2.76
N THR A 11 11.22 -2.66 -2.05
CA THR A 11 11.39 -3.25 -0.71
C THR A 11 10.92 -4.69 -0.69
N GLY A 12 11.57 -5.53 0.10
CA GLY A 12 11.22 -6.93 0.31
C GLY A 12 11.91 -7.88 -0.68
N LEU A 13 11.30 -9.04 -0.91
CA LEU A 13 11.86 -10.08 -1.77
C LEU A 13 11.65 -9.77 -3.27
N ASP A 14 12.32 -10.51 -4.14
CA ASP A 14 12.16 -10.48 -5.61
C ASP A 14 12.45 -9.09 -6.22
N ILE A 15 13.48 -8.41 -5.74
CA ILE A 15 13.84 -7.04 -6.15
C ILE A 15 14.01 -6.90 -7.66
N GLU A 16 14.70 -7.85 -8.32
CA GLU A 16 14.91 -7.81 -9.78
C GLU A 16 13.60 -7.91 -10.55
N LEU A 17 12.70 -8.82 -10.14
CA LEU A 17 11.39 -8.97 -10.77
C LEU A 17 10.54 -7.72 -10.56
N LYS A 18 10.60 -7.12 -9.38
CA LYS A 18 9.93 -5.84 -9.09
C LYS A 18 10.47 -4.72 -9.94
N ALA A 19 11.79 -4.64 -10.12
CA ALA A 19 12.42 -3.64 -10.98
C ALA A 19 11.95 -3.80 -12.44
N GLU A 20 11.96 -5.03 -12.97
CA GLU A 20 11.46 -5.33 -14.31
C GLU A 20 10.01 -4.88 -14.51
N ARG A 21 9.10 -5.28 -13.61
CA ARG A 21 7.68 -4.93 -13.67
C ARG A 21 7.42 -3.43 -13.54
N PHE A 22 8.19 -2.76 -12.69
CA PHE A 22 8.10 -1.32 -12.54
C PHE A 22 8.56 -0.59 -13.82
N LEU A 23 9.66 -1.03 -14.42
CA LEU A 23 10.16 -0.48 -15.68
C LEU A 23 9.17 -0.67 -16.81
N ASP A 24 8.55 -1.86 -16.94
CA ASP A 24 7.51 -2.14 -17.93
C ASP A 24 6.36 -1.12 -17.78
N ALA A 25 5.89 -0.89 -16.55
CA ALA A 25 4.81 0.05 -16.28
C ALA A 25 5.23 1.51 -16.57
N VAL A 26 6.44 1.91 -16.19
CA VAL A 26 6.98 3.26 -16.48
C VAL A 26 7.01 3.48 -17.98
N PHE A 27 7.66 2.60 -18.73
CA PHE A 27 7.79 2.76 -20.20
C PHE A 27 6.44 2.71 -20.90
N HIS A 28 5.51 1.87 -20.45
CA HIS A 28 4.15 1.89 -20.97
C HIS A 28 3.47 3.26 -20.78
N ASN A 29 3.58 3.85 -19.59
CA ASN A 29 2.94 5.11 -19.27
C ASN A 29 3.54 6.31 -20.02
N ILE A 30 4.84 6.29 -20.29
CA ILE A 30 5.54 7.39 -20.98
C ILE A 30 5.61 7.23 -22.49
N GLY A 31 4.96 6.19 -23.05
CA GLY A 31 4.83 6.00 -24.49
C GLY A 31 5.92 5.15 -25.15
N GLY A 32 6.71 4.41 -24.35
CA GLY A 32 7.72 3.48 -24.83
C GLY A 32 9.16 3.95 -24.65
N ARG A 33 10.06 2.98 -24.50
CA ARG A 33 11.50 3.23 -24.33
C ARG A 33 12.11 3.88 -25.59
N GLU A 34 11.60 3.55 -26.74
CA GLU A 34 12.02 4.02 -28.06
C GLU A 34 11.74 5.51 -28.29
N GLN A 35 10.97 6.14 -27.42
CA GLN A 35 10.73 7.58 -27.43
C GLN A 35 11.96 8.40 -27.02
N PHE A 36 12.98 7.78 -26.46
CA PHE A 36 14.14 8.45 -25.88
C PHE A 36 15.42 8.07 -26.63
N GLU A 37 16.32 9.03 -26.79
CA GLU A 37 17.60 8.83 -27.44
C GLU A 37 18.54 7.97 -26.58
N ASP A 38 18.40 8.06 -25.25
CA ASP A 38 19.19 7.25 -24.31
C ASP A 38 18.39 6.96 -23.05
N VAL A 39 18.57 5.73 -22.54
CA VAL A 39 17.91 5.21 -21.34
C VAL A 39 18.94 4.49 -20.49
N ASP A 40 19.27 5.09 -19.37
CA ASP A 40 20.21 4.57 -18.37
C ASP A 40 19.45 4.07 -17.15
N ILE A 41 19.66 2.81 -16.79
CA ILE A 41 18.95 2.12 -15.69
C ILE A 41 19.96 1.55 -14.73
N HIS A 42 19.83 1.93 -13.46
CA HIS A 42 20.64 1.39 -12.37
C HIS A 42 19.76 0.84 -11.27
N LEU A 43 19.94 -0.44 -10.98
CA LEU A 43 19.42 -1.08 -9.77
C LEU A 43 20.54 -1.11 -8.73
N ILE A 44 20.41 -0.22 -7.75
CA ILE A 44 21.41 -0.07 -6.67
C ILE A 44 20.95 -0.96 -5.52
N ARG A 45 21.64 -2.11 -5.37
CA ARG A 45 21.34 -3.11 -4.36
C ARG A 45 21.94 -2.69 -3.02
N SER A 46 21.06 -2.51 -2.03
CA SER A 46 21.43 -2.28 -0.63
C SER A 46 20.69 -3.23 0.31
N ASP A 47 19.81 -4.05 -0.26
CA ASP A 47 19.02 -5.05 0.43
C ASP A 47 19.87 -6.24 0.90
N GLN A 48 19.48 -6.82 2.03
CA GLN A 48 20.03 -8.06 2.57
C GLN A 48 19.29 -9.27 2.00
N GLU A 49 19.95 -10.43 1.96
CA GLU A 49 19.38 -11.65 1.37
C GLU A 49 18.18 -12.21 2.15
N ASP A 50 18.23 -12.15 3.48
CA ASP A 50 17.12 -12.55 4.37
C ASP A 50 16.89 -11.46 5.43
N PRO A 51 16.29 -10.34 5.03
CA PRO A 51 16.16 -9.17 5.88
C PRO A 51 15.12 -9.39 6.99
N ASP A 52 15.44 -8.95 8.19
CA ASP A 52 14.57 -8.99 9.35
C ASP A 52 13.63 -7.76 9.46
N SER A 53 13.88 -6.74 8.64
CA SER A 53 13.04 -5.53 8.58
C SER A 53 13.01 -4.91 7.18
N ASN A 54 12.01 -4.09 6.90
CA ASN A 54 11.91 -3.36 5.65
C ASN A 54 13.04 -2.35 5.46
N GLU A 55 13.62 -1.84 6.55
CA GLU A 55 14.71 -0.86 6.51
C GLU A 55 15.99 -1.41 5.88
N VAL A 56 16.21 -2.72 5.97
CA VAL A 56 17.38 -3.41 5.38
C VAL A 56 17.02 -4.29 4.18
N ALA A 57 15.76 -4.23 3.74
CA ALA A 57 15.21 -5.00 2.63
C ALA A 57 15.02 -4.18 1.35
N HIS A 58 15.64 -3.02 1.21
CA HIS A 58 15.36 -2.12 0.10
C HIS A 58 16.53 -2.00 -0.88
N ALA A 59 16.18 -1.79 -2.15
CA ALA A 59 17.07 -1.39 -3.23
C ALA A 59 16.52 -0.13 -3.91
N ALA A 60 17.39 0.67 -4.51
CA ALA A 60 16.99 1.85 -5.28
C ALA A 60 17.07 1.56 -6.78
N LEU A 61 15.97 1.79 -7.48
CA LEU A 61 15.92 1.78 -8.93
C LEU A 61 15.95 3.20 -9.47
N ARG A 62 17.04 3.55 -10.16
CA ARG A 62 17.19 4.83 -10.84
C ARG A 62 17.07 4.65 -12.34
N VAL A 63 16.24 5.48 -12.95
CA VAL A 63 16.08 5.57 -14.41
C VAL A 63 16.41 6.99 -14.83
N THR A 64 17.31 7.13 -15.79
CA THR A 64 17.67 8.41 -16.40
C THR A 64 17.34 8.35 -17.88
N LEU A 65 16.54 9.29 -18.33
CA LEU A 65 16.09 9.42 -19.71
C LEU A 65 16.70 10.66 -20.36
N THR A 66 17.07 10.53 -21.62
CA THR A 66 17.63 11.63 -22.39
C THR A 66 16.86 11.80 -23.71
N SER A 67 16.48 13.03 -24.07
CA SER A 67 15.82 13.32 -25.34
C SER A 67 16.23 14.69 -25.91
N LYS A 68 16.08 14.82 -27.23
CA LYS A 68 16.19 16.12 -27.91
C LYS A 68 14.93 16.96 -27.72
N ASP A 69 13.80 16.31 -27.44
CA ASP A 69 12.51 16.95 -27.22
C ASP A 69 12.29 17.25 -25.72
N PRO A 70 12.33 18.52 -25.30
CA PRO A 70 12.12 18.89 -23.90
C PRO A 70 10.70 18.67 -23.41
N SER A 71 9.72 18.57 -24.30
CA SER A 71 8.30 18.38 -23.91
C SER A 71 8.03 17.02 -23.26
N LYS A 72 8.92 16.04 -23.45
CA LYS A 72 8.84 14.71 -22.83
C LYS A 72 9.19 14.72 -21.33
N PHE A 73 9.73 15.83 -20.83
CA PHE A 73 10.24 15.97 -19.46
C PHE A 73 9.41 16.93 -18.61
N GLY A 74 9.86 17.16 -17.40
CA GLY A 74 9.24 18.07 -16.46
C GLY A 74 8.02 17.49 -15.80
N ARG A 75 6.98 18.31 -15.62
CA ARG A 75 5.77 17.96 -14.89
C ARG A 75 5.01 16.78 -15.51
N ILE A 76 4.99 16.66 -16.84
CA ILE A 76 4.29 15.59 -17.56
C ILE A 76 4.92 14.25 -17.23
N PHE A 77 6.26 14.16 -17.33
CA PHE A 77 6.99 12.95 -16.97
C PHE A 77 6.79 12.59 -15.49
N SER A 78 6.97 13.57 -14.60
CA SER A 78 6.84 13.34 -13.15
C SER A 78 5.43 12.86 -12.77
N ALA A 79 4.38 13.42 -13.37
CA ALA A 79 3.00 12.99 -13.11
C ALA A 79 2.78 11.52 -13.49
N LYS A 80 3.22 11.12 -14.69
CA LYS A 80 3.07 9.73 -15.20
C LYS A 80 3.81 8.69 -14.35
N VAL A 81 4.95 9.07 -13.78
CA VAL A 81 5.69 8.21 -12.86
C VAL A 81 5.00 8.17 -11.49
N THR A 82 4.51 9.31 -10.99
CA THR A 82 3.82 9.40 -9.70
C THR A 82 2.52 8.59 -9.69
N GLU A 83 1.80 8.49 -10.80
CA GLU A 83 0.61 7.64 -10.96
C GLU A 83 0.89 6.18 -10.61
N LEU A 84 2.10 5.70 -10.83
CA LEU A 84 2.50 4.33 -10.51
C LEU A 84 2.72 4.09 -9.01
N GLY A 85 2.84 5.13 -8.21
CA GLY A 85 3.00 5.01 -6.76
C GLY A 85 1.82 4.31 -6.06
N LEU A 86 0.60 4.44 -6.62
CA LEU A 86 -0.60 3.76 -6.12
C LEU A 86 -1.02 2.55 -6.97
N ALA A 87 -0.72 2.57 -8.27
CA ALA A 87 -1.02 1.49 -9.20
C ALA A 87 0.12 0.47 -9.34
N GLY A 88 1.16 0.62 -8.54
CA GLY A 88 2.39 -0.13 -8.66
C GLY A 88 2.34 -1.52 -8.04
N ILE A 89 3.50 -2.11 -7.95
CA ILE A 89 3.76 -3.42 -7.38
C ILE A 89 3.95 -3.33 -5.86
N PRO A 90 3.72 -4.43 -5.12
CA PRO A 90 4.03 -4.49 -3.68
C PRO A 90 5.48 -4.12 -3.38
N GLY A 91 5.70 -3.30 -2.35
CA GLY A 91 7.03 -2.88 -1.92
C GLY A 91 7.65 -1.77 -2.79
N ASN A 92 6.87 -1.13 -3.67
CA ASN A 92 7.31 0.06 -4.37
C ASN A 92 6.97 1.31 -3.54
N THR A 93 7.99 2.07 -3.18
CA THR A 93 7.84 3.35 -2.46
C THR A 93 8.56 4.44 -3.24
N GLY A 94 7.81 5.47 -3.68
CA GLY A 94 8.41 6.60 -4.35
C GLY A 94 9.37 7.35 -3.40
N ARG A 95 10.63 7.50 -3.76
CA ARG A 95 11.40 8.65 -3.31
C ARG A 95 10.78 9.85 -4.01
N GLY A 96 10.14 10.74 -3.26
CA GLY A 96 9.50 11.92 -3.81
C GLY A 96 10.35 12.54 -4.92
N ALA A 97 9.73 13.01 -5.99
CA ALA A 97 10.45 13.75 -7.01
C ALA A 97 11.33 14.75 -6.27
N ALA A 98 12.64 14.68 -6.47
CA ALA A 98 13.57 15.61 -5.85
C ALA A 98 13.15 17.03 -6.26
N GLY A 99 12.29 17.63 -5.44
CA GLY A 99 11.94 19.02 -5.58
C GLY A 99 13.18 19.84 -5.33
N PHE A 100 13.44 20.85 -6.15
CA PHE A 100 14.53 21.79 -5.91
C PHE A 100 14.33 22.62 -4.63
N ASN A 101 13.16 22.48 -3.99
CA ASN A 101 12.78 23.14 -2.73
C ASN A 101 12.39 22.08 -1.71
N GLY A 102 12.68 22.32 -0.44
CA GLY A 102 12.25 21.46 0.64
C GLY A 102 10.74 21.27 0.63
N ASP A 103 10.28 20.02 0.82
CA ASP A 103 8.87 19.68 0.90
C ASP A 103 8.29 20.14 2.24
N ALA A 104 7.07 20.68 2.21
CA ALA A 104 6.36 20.99 3.43
C ALA A 104 5.99 19.68 4.17
N ALA A 105 6.33 19.62 5.45
CA ALA A 105 5.88 18.51 6.29
C ALA A 105 4.35 18.64 6.52
N VAL A 106 3.60 17.67 6.03
CA VAL A 106 2.14 17.63 6.17
C VAL A 106 1.78 16.74 7.35
N ILE A 107 1.07 17.33 8.32
CA ILE A 107 0.58 16.63 9.51
C ILE A 107 -0.91 16.32 9.29
N HIS A 108 -1.30 15.05 9.46
CA HIS A 108 -2.69 14.65 9.45
C HIS A 108 -3.37 15.08 10.75
N TRP A 109 -4.35 15.97 10.63
CA TRP A 109 -5.11 16.50 11.76
C TRP A 109 -6.60 16.18 11.58
N PRO A 110 -7.10 15.05 12.12
CA PRO A 110 -8.50 14.69 11.98
C PRO A 110 -9.39 15.64 12.77
N ALA A 111 -10.52 16.04 12.16
CA ALA A 111 -11.54 16.84 12.80
C ALA A 111 -12.92 16.28 12.46
N LEU A 112 -13.85 16.44 13.41
CA LEU A 112 -15.25 16.09 13.19
C LEU A 112 -16.02 17.36 12.80
N ILE A 113 -16.85 17.25 11.78
CA ILE A 113 -17.80 18.28 11.39
C ILE A 113 -19.21 17.70 11.43
N ASP A 114 -20.16 18.50 11.88
CA ASP A 114 -21.56 18.07 11.86
C ASP A 114 -22.02 17.85 10.41
N SER A 115 -22.50 16.65 10.12
CA SER A 115 -22.97 16.27 8.79
C SER A 115 -24.13 17.14 8.28
N GLN A 116 -24.92 17.76 9.17
CA GLN A 116 -25.99 18.69 8.80
C GLN A 116 -25.46 20.01 8.18
N ARG A 117 -24.18 20.30 8.35
CA ARG A 117 -23.51 21.46 7.72
C ARG A 117 -22.98 21.18 6.34
N LEU A 118 -23.08 19.93 5.87
CA LEU A 118 -22.60 19.50 4.56
C LEU A 118 -23.80 19.32 3.63
N THR A 119 -23.71 19.91 2.45
CA THR A 119 -24.64 19.63 1.35
C THR A 119 -23.97 18.58 0.46
N GLU A 120 -24.55 17.38 0.40
CA GLU A 120 -24.10 16.32 -0.47
C GLU A 120 -24.77 16.46 -1.84
N VAL A 121 -23.96 16.42 -2.91
CA VAL A 121 -24.47 16.52 -4.27
C VAL A 121 -23.97 15.35 -5.10
N VAL A 122 -24.89 14.60 -5.69
CA VAL A 122 -24.57 13.50 -6.60
C VAL A 122 -24.73 13.98 -8.04
N HIS A 123 -23.70 13.81 -8.86
CA HIS A 123 -23.73 14.11 -10.28
C HIS A 123 -23.96 12.83 -11.08
N VAL A 124 -25.11 12.73 -11.76
CA VAL A 124 -25.47 11.58 -12.61
C VAL A 124 -26.03 12.10 -13.95
N GLY A 125 -25.43 11.65 -15.05
CA GLY A 125 -25.89 12.00 -16.40
C GLY A 125 -25.91 13.50 -16.66
N GLY A 126 -24.97 14.25 -16.12
CA GLY A 126 -24.89 15.72 -16.26
C GLY A 126 -25.86 16.51 -15.37
N LYS A 127 -26.63 15.84 -14.52
CA LYS A 127 -27.54 16.46 -13.54
C LYS A 127 -26.90 16.41 -12.15
N ALA A 128 -26.99 17.52 -11.42
CA ALA A 128 -26.67 17.60 -10.00
C ALA A 128 -27.94 17.36 -9.18
N ILE A 129 -27.87 16.43 -8.25
CA ILE A 129 -28.98 16.07 -7.35
C ILE A 129 -28.47 16.27 -5.93
N GLU A 130 -29.11 17.15 -5.19
CA GLU A 130 -28.84 17.33 -3.77
C GLU A 130 -29.41 16.15 -2.99
N VAL A 131 -28.56 15.55 -2.15
CA VAL A 131 -28.93 14.42 -1.29
C VAL A 131 -29.08 14.95 0.13
N LEU A 132 -30.28 14.78 0.70
CA LEU A 132 -30.49 15.14 2.10
C LEU A 132 -29.65 14.24 3.02
N PRO A 133 -29.04 14.80 4.09
CA PRO A 133 -28.31 14.01 5.06
C PRO A 133 -29.18 12.89 5.61
N THR A 134 -28.65 11.68 5.64
CA THR A 134 -29.35 10.54 6.24
C THR A 134 -29.61 10.86 7.72
N GLN A 135 -30.84 10.67 8.14
CA GLN A 135 -31.20 10.81 9.56
C GLN A 135 -30.29 9.89 10.39
N ARG A 136 -29.58 10.44 11.37
CA ARG A 136 -28.75 9.63 12.26
C ARG A 136 -29.65 8.72 13.07
N LEU A 137 -29.49 7.44 12.87
CA LEU A 137 -29.92 6.45 13.85
C LEU A 137 -29.04 6.66 15.10
N GLY A 138 -29.63 6.71 16.29
CA GLY A 138 -28.87 6.71 17.53
C GLY A 138 -27.92 5.53 17.58
N LEU A 139 -26.77 5.67 18.28
CA LEU A 139 -25.81 4.56 18.42
C LEU A 139 -26.48 3.30 18.99
N ASP A 140 -27.56 3.48 19.78
CA ASP A 140 -28.36 2.40 20.36
C ASP A 140 -29.27 1.68 19.34
N GLU A 141 -29.43 2.22 18.14
CA GLU A 141 -30.22 1.64 17.04
C GLU A 141 -29.36 0.88 16.02
N ILE A 142 -28.02 0.90 16.18
CA ILE A 142 -27.12 0.10 15.35
C ILE A 142 -27.09 -1.31 15.92
N TYR A 143 -28.00 -2.16 15.46
CA TYR A 143 -27.97 -3.58 15.74
C TYR A 143 -26.79 -4.23 15.00
N TYR A 144 -25.67 -4.37 15.68
CA TYR A 144 -24.62 -5.27 15.24
C TYR A 144 -25.07 -6.70 15.53
N GLN A 145 -25.71 -7.36 14.57
CA GLN A 145 -25.86 -8.81 14.64
C GLN A 145 -24.52 -9.43 14.23
N GLU A 146 -23.70 -9.73 15.23
CA GLU A 146 -22.62 -10.68 15.03
C GLU A 146 -23.23 -12.04 14.71
N THR A 147 -23.26 -12.38 13.44
CA THR A 147 -23.52 -13.77 13.05
C THR A 147 -22.24 -14.54 13.32
N PRO A 148 -22.22 -15.45 14.31
CA PRO A 148 -21.03 -16.26 14.56
C PRO A 148 -20.67 -17.00 13.27
N ALA A 149 -19.51 -16.72 12.72
CA ALA A 149 -19.05 -17.47 11.57
C ALA A 149 -18.59 -18.85 12.04
N VAL A 150 -19.18 -19.88 11.43
CA VAL A 150 -18.71 -21.25 11.61
C VAL A 150 -17.45 -21.41 10.77
N ILE A 151 -16.29 -21.34 11.43
CA ILE A 151 -15.02 -21.60 10.77
C ILE A 151 -14.72 -23.08 10.90
N ALA A 152 -14.55 -23.77 9.78
CA ALA A 152 -14.16 -25.16 9.78
C ALA A 152 -12.77 -25.34 10.44
N PRO A 153 -12.50 -26.50 11.07
CA PRO A 153 -11.17 -26.76 11.61
C PRO A 153 -10.10 -26.68 10.51
N ALA A 154 -8.89 -26.24 10.89
CA ALA A 154 -7.77 -26.24 9.96
C ALA A 154 -7.48 -27.65 9.42
N PRO A 155 -7.08 -27.79 8.15
CA PRO A 155 -6.75 -29.09 7.56
C PRO A 155 -5.62 -29.76 8.33
N THR A 156 -5.79 -31.05 8.63
CA THR A 156 -4.77 -31.89 9.27
C THR A 156 -4.12 -32.80 8.23
N GLY A 157 -2.85 -33.14 8.40
CA GLY A 157 -2.14 -34.06 7.51
C GLY A 157 -0.72 -33.60 7.18
N PRO A 158 -0.07 -34.25 6.20
CA PRO A 158 1.29 -33.88 5.79
C PRO A 158 1.35 -32.44 5.29
N ALA A 159 2.25 -31.65 5.87
CA ALA A 159 2.44 -30.24 5.51
C ALA A 159 3.58 -30.07 4.49
N LYS A 160 3.43 -29.10 3.60
CA LYS A 160 4.46 -28.68 2.64
C LYS A 160 4.73 -27.19 2.78
N ARG A 161 6.00 -26.82 2.84
CA ARG A 161 6.38 -25.39 2.78
C ARG A 161 6.16 -24.85 1.37
N ILE A 162 5.41 -23.78 1.26
CA ILE A 162 5.12 -23.06 -0.01
C ILE A 162 5.17 -21.56 0.23
N PRO A 163 5.41 -20.74 -0.81
CA PRO A 163 5.28 -19.29 -0.70
C PRO A 163 3.89 -18.87 -0.22
N PHE A 164 3.84 -17.95 0.74
CA PHE A 164 2.61 -17.45 1.36
C PHE A 164 1.59 -16.95 0.32
N GLY A 165 2.05 -16.18 -0.66
CA GLY A 165 1.20 -15.61 -1.70
C GLY A 165 0.49 -16.61 -2.61
N ARG A 166 0.82 -17.92 -2.53
CA ARG A 166 0.06 -18.95 -3.25
C ARG A 166 -1.33 -19.19 -2.68
N LEU A 167 -1.48 -19.09 -1.36
CA LEU A 167 -2.74 -19.33 -0.66
C LEU A 167 -3.37 -18.05 -0.14
N PHE A 168 -2.58 -17.00 0.07
CA PHE A 168 -3.02 -15.78 0.73
C PHE A 168 -2.67 -14.56 -0.09
N GLY A 169 -3.45 -13.51 0.07
CA GLY A 169 -3.13 -12.17 -0.39
C GLY A 169 -3.04 -11.24 0.80
N THR A 170 -2.28 -10.15 0.65
CA THR A 170 -2.13 -9.14 1.69
C THR A 170 -2.26 -7.74 1.11
N ARG A 171 -2.75 -6.81 1.92
CA ARG A 171 -2.76 -5.40 1.60
C ARG A 171 -2.63 -4.57 2.87
N SER A 172 -1.69 -3.65 2.85
CA SER A 172 -1.52 -2.64 3.90
C SER A 172 -1.98 -1.26 3.42
N GLY A 173 -2.17 -0.35 4.37
CA GLY A 173 -2.45 1.05 4.09
C GLY A 173 -2.38 1.91 5.34
N ASP A 174 -2.07 3.18 5.13
CA ASP A 174 -2.09 4.20 6.16
C ASP A 174 -3.52 4.52 6.61
N LYS A 175 -3.66 4.78 7.89
CA LYS A 175 -4.91 5.17 8.56
C LYS A 175 -4.64 6.34 9.54
N GLY A 176 -4.27 7.50 9.01
CA GLY A 176 -3.80 8.61 9.81
C GLY A 176 -2.50 8.29 10.53
N GLY A 177 -2.48 8.36 11.85
CA GLY A 177 -1.32 7.97 12.68
C GLY A 177 -1.13 6.46 12.84
N ASN A 178 -2.06 5.65 12.33
CA ASN A 178 -2.11 4.20 12.43
C ASN A 178 -1.90 3.56 11.05
N ALA A 179 -1.78 2.24 11.01
CA ALA A 179 -1.80 1.48 9.77
C ALA A 179 -2.70 0.26 9.89
N ASN A 180 -3.09 -0.30 8.77
CA ASN A 180 -3.75 -1.60 8.75
C ASN A 180 -3.07 -2.55 7.78
N MET A 181 -3.19 -3.85 8.06
CA MET A 181 -2.78 -4.91 7.15
C MET A 181 -3.91 -5.95 7.04
N GLY A 182 -4.54 -5.98 5.88
CA GLY A 182 -5.50 -7.02 5.52
C GLY A 182 -4.79 -8.26 4.99
N VAL A 183 -5.25 -9.42 5.43
CA VAL A 183 -4.80 -10.73 4.93
C VAL A 183 -6.04 -11.53 4.56
N TRP A 184 -6.07 -12.11 3.35
CA TRP A 184 -7.19 -12.93 2.92
C TRP A 184 -6.72 -14.24 2.30
N ALA A 185 -7.55 -15.25 2.47
CA ALA A 185 -7.32 -16.58 1.93
C ALA A 185 -8.08 -16.80 0.60
N ARG A 186 -7.52 -17.67 -0.25
CA ARG A 186 -8.10 -17.99 -1.56
C ARG A 186 -9.11 -19.14 -1.51
N SER A 187 -9.19 -19.88 -0.39
CA SER A 187 -10.17 -20.95 -0.15
C SER A 187 -10.60 -20.97 1.32
N ASP A 188 -11.65 -21.74 1.63
CA ASP A 188 -12.15 -21.88 3.00
C ASP A 188 -11.16 -22.65 3.87
N GLU A 189 -10.51 -23.68 3.33
CA GLU A 189 -9.49 -24.47 4.04
C GLU A 189 -8.26 -23.61 4.36
N ALA A 190 -7.83 -22.78 3.41
CA ALA A 190 -6.74 -21.83 3.64
C ALA A 190 -7.13 -20.79 4.70
N TYR A 191 -8.40 -20.35 4.72
CA TYR A 191 -8.87 -19.41 5.74
C TYR A 191 -8.89 -20.06 7.13
N SER A 192 -9.35 -21.32 7.23
CA SER A 192 -9.34 -22.05 8.49
C SER A 192 -7.92 -22.15 9.08
N PHE A 193 -6.95 -22.48 8.24
CA PHE A 193 -5.52 -22.47 8.64
C PHE A 193 -5.07 -21.06 9.08
N LEU A 194 -5.37 -20.05 8.28
CA LEU A 194 -4.98 -18.66 8.56
C LEU A 194 -5.56 -18.18 9.89
N TYR A 195 -6.82 -18.49 10.13
CA TYR A 195 -7.56 -18.08 11.33
C TYR A 195 -6.93 -18.60 12.62
N GLU A 196 -6.51 -19.87 12.63
CA GLU A 196 -5.84 -20.48 13.77
C GLU A 196 -4.38 -20.04 13.89
N PHE A 197 -3.68 -19.93 12.76
CA PHE A 197 -2.25 -19.66 12.72
C PHE A 197 -1.91 -18.20 13.00
N LEU A 198 -2.59 -17.26 12.32
CA LEU A 198 -2.18 -15.86 12.31
C LEU A 198 -2.82 -15.07 13.46
N THR A 199 -2.42 -15.39 14.70
CA THR A 199 -2.79 -14.62 15.90
C THR A 199 -2.06 -13.25 15.91
N VAL A 200 -2.39 -12.37 16.84
CA VAL A 200 -1.66 -11.10 17.04
C VAL A 200 -0.19 -11.34 17.37
N GLU A 201 0.08 -12.35 18.21
CA GLU A 201 1.43 -12.73 18.60
C GLU A 201 2.23 -13.24 17.40
N GLU A 202 1.61 -14.11 16.59
CA GLU A 202 2.25 -14.65 15.39
C GLU A 202 2.46 -13.55 14.35
N PHE A 203 1.50 -12.64 14.18
CA PHE A 203 1.65 -11.46 13.33
C PHE A 203 2.86 -10.61 13.73
N LYS A 204 3.00 -10.30 15.02
CA LYS A 204 4.15 -9.56 15.55
C LYS A 204 5.48 -10.32 15.41
N ARG A 205 5.44 -11.66 15.52
CA ARG A 205 6.62 -12.50 15.31
C ARG A 205 7.10 -12.49 13.85
N LEU A 206 6.15 -12.48 12.90
CA LEU A 206 6.43 -12.45 11.46
C LEU A 206 6.78 -11.05 10.95
N ALA A 207 6.33 -10.02 11.66
CA ALA A 207 6.58 -8.63 11.32
C ALA A 207 7.10 -7.88 12.58
N PRO A 208 8.37 -8.11 12.95
CA PRO A 208 8.95 -7.62 14.20
C PRO A 208 8.94 -6.10 14.34
N ASP A 209 8.92 -5.36 13.23
CA ASP A 209 8.76 -3.91 13.20
C ASP A 209 7.50 -3.42 13.94
N PHE A 210 6.49 -4.27 14.08
CA PHE A 210 5.25 -3.96 14.79
C PHE A 210 5.23 -4.48 16.23
N GLY A 211 6.30 -5.12 16.69
CA GLY A 211 6.39 -5.75 18.02
C GLY A 211 6.08 -4.80 19.18
N ILE A 212 6.54 -3.56 19.07
CA ILE A 212 6.38 -2.53 20.12
C ILE A 212 5.02 -1.81 20.09
N TYR A 213 4.22 -2.00 19.03
CA TYR A 213 2.94 -1.32 18.86
C TYR A 213 1.79 -2.16 19.40
N GLU A 214 0.72 -1.50 19.80
CA GLU A 214 -0.56 -2.15 20.04
C GLU A 214 -1.16 -2.57 18.71
N VAL A 215 -1.55 -3.85 18.60
CA VAL A 215 -2.14 -4.44 17.38
C VAL A 215 -3.46 -5.09 17.75
N GLU A 216 -4.50 -4.75 17.04
CA GLU A 216 -5.82 -5.38 17.12
C GLU A 216 -6.08 -6.21 15.87
N ARG A 217 -6.69 -7.39 16.05
CA ARG A 217 -7.12 -8.24 14.94
C ARG A 217 -8.64 -8.21 14.81
N TYR A 218 -9.11 -8.03 13.58
CA TYR A 218 -10.53 -8.05 13.22
C TYR A 218 -10.77 -9.15 12.19
N ASP A 219 -11.61 -10.10 12.51
CA ASP A 219 -11.93 -11.23 11.64
C ASP A 219 -13.10 -10.89 10.71
N MET A 220 -12.96 -11.22 9.43
CA MET A 220 -13.94 -11.02 8.37
C MET A 220 -14.21 -12.32 7.64
N PRO A 221 -14.86 -13.30 8.31
CA PRO A 221 -15.01 -14.66 7.79
C PRO A 221 -15.77 -14.72 6.46
N ASN A 222 -16.75 -13.86 6.25
CA ASN A 222 -17.48 -13.76 4.99
C ASN A 222 -16.61 -13.39 3.79
N LEU A 223 -15.44 -12.78 4.04
CA LEU A 223 -14.45 -12.40 3.04
C LEU A 223 -13.25 -13.34 3.05
N ARG A 224 -13.24 -14.36 3.91
CA ARG A 224 -12.06 -15.19 4.19
C ARG A 224 -10.85 -14.35 4.53
N ALA A 225 -11.04 -13.28 5.30
CA ALA A 225 -10.04 -12.28 5.56
C ALA A 225 -9.95 -11.94 7.04
N MET A 226 -8.84 -11.33 7.41
CA MET A 226 -8.65 -10.66 8.69
C MET A 226 -7.90 -9.35 8.46
N ASN A 227 -8.09 -8.41 9.36
CA ASN A 227 -7.41 -7.13 9.33
C ASN A 227 -6.69 -6.89 10.65
N PHE A 228 -5.41 -6.56 10.56
CA PHE A 228 -4.61 -6.13 11.71
C PHE A 228 -4.56 -4.61 11.70
N TYR A 229 -4.92 -4.01 12.80
CA TYR A 229 -4.88 -2.56 12.98
C TYR A 229 -3.74 -2.21 13.94
N ILE A 230 -2.74 -1.49 13.44
CA ILE A 230 -1.50 -1.18 14.15
C ILE A 230 -1.59 0.28 14.62
N LYS A 231 -1.67 0.48 15.93
CA LYS A 231 -1.88 1.81 16.52
C LYS A 231 -0.58 2.58 16.63
N GLY A 232 -0.60 3.83 16.20
CA GLY A 232 0.47 4.80 16.42
C GLY A 232 1.73 4.60 15.56
N VAL A 233 1.77 3.60 14.67
CA VAL A 233 2.97 3.24 13.90
C VAL A 233 3.42 4.36 12.95
N LEU A 234 2.50 5.18 12.46
CA LEU A 234 2.79 6.31 11.57
C LEU A 234 2.84 7.66 12.30
N GLY A 235 2.64 7.70 13.62
CA GLY A 235 2.71 8.93 14.41
C GLY A 235 1.73 10.00 13.93
N THR A 236 2.24 11.08 13.35
CA THR A 236 1.44 12.19 12.79
C THR A 236 0.98 11.98 11.35
N GLY A 237 1.14 10.78 10.82
CA GLY A 237 0.67 10.37 9.49
C GLY A 237 1.79 9.99 8.52
N ALA A 238 1.43 9.27 7.48
CA ALA A 238 2.38 8.76 6.48
C ALA A 238 3.21 9.89 5.82
N ALA A 239 2.61 11.06 5.57
CA ALA A 239 3.29 12.18 4.92
C ALA A 239 4.43 12.77 5.75
N SER A 240 4.34 12.70 7.08
CA SER A 240 5.33 13.24 8.02
C SER A 240 6.22 12.16 8.65
N ASN A 241 5.92 10.89 8.42
CA ASN A 241 6.68 9.77 8.99
C ASN A 241 8.02 9.58 8.24
N HIS A 242 9.08 9.24 8.98
CA HIS A 242 10.43 9.05 8.42
C HIS A 242 10.71 7.60 7.98
N ARG A 243 9.79 6.65 8.23
CA ARG A 243 9.95 5.26 7.77
C ARG A 243 10.02 5.22 6.25
N ILE A 244 10.79 4.26 5.72
CA ILE A 244 10.92 4.03 4.27
C ILE A 244 9.60 3.47 3.73
N ASP A 245 9.05 2.46 4.39
CA ASP A 245 7.74 1.88 4.08
C ASP A 245 6.69 2.43 5.07
N LYS A 246 5.61 3.03 4.50
CA LYS A 246 4.61 3.80 5.26
C LYS A 246 3.20 3.29 5.02
#